data_4295ecb885989521553663179687d396
#
_entry.id   4295ecb885989521553663179687d396
#
_cell.length_a   1.000
_cell.length_b   1.000
_cell.length_c   1.000
_cell.angle_alpha   90.00
_cell.angle_beta   90.00
_cell.angle_gamma   90.00
#
_symmetry.space_group_name_H-M   'P 1'
#
loop_
_entity.id
_entity.type
_entity.pdbx_description
1 polymer ?
#
loop_
_entity_poly.entity_id
_entity_poly.type
_entity_poly.pdbx_seq_one_letter_code
_entity_poly.pdbx_strand_id
1 'polypeptide(L)'
;LIQCDTKEETEVLRELFIRLGVSADVILVVNKDTKAEPNEALFLTNPDAYLAKYKPRVVITSPTISSGFSIELQGAFDAVYLLMTGVLTPTEIMQTSARYRPAKCVFIGFNSNNSKHDRATTEAQKILGDMLIKDRIRLSLNENDDFVIDADPSELDKKRYQVKTNQEKSRQDFANKTLLCFEAKGYTIEAFS
;
A
#
# COMPACT_ATOMS: atom_id res chain seq x y z
N LEU A 1 14.96 -0.84 7.66
CA LEU A 1 13.81 -0.15 7.07
C LEU A 1 12.58 -1.05 7.18
N ILE A 2 11.47 -0.51 7.67
CA ILE A 2 10.19 -1.20 7.76
C ILE A 2 9.17 -0.43 6.94
N GLN A 3 8.42 -1.14 6.11
CA GLN A 3 7.39 -0.56 5.25
C GLN A 3 6.06 -1.28 5.53
N CYS A 4 5.06 -0.51 5.92
CA CYS A 4 3.71 -0.98 6.21
C CYS A 4 2.76 -0.56 5.10
N ASP A 5 1.65 -1.23 4.92
CA ASP A 5 0.63 -0.81 3.96
C ASP A 5 -0.50 0.01 4.61
N THR A 6 -0.45 0.26 5.92
CA THR A 6 -1.33 1.18 6.63
C THR A 6 -0.56 2.18 7.51
N LYS A 7 -1.19 3.32 7.82
CA LYS A 7 -0.66 4.31 8.74
C LYS A 7 -0.66 3.77 10.18
N GLU A 8 -1.74 3.13 10.56
CA GLU A 8 -1.97 2.62 11.92
C GLU A 8 -0.88 1.64 12.33
N GLU A 9 -0.42 0.79 11.41
CA GLU A 9 0.70 -0.13 11.68
C GLU A 9 2.00 0.61 11.96
N THR A 10 2.26 1.74 11.30
CA THR A 10 3.48 2.52 11.57
C THR A 10 3.51 3.04 13.01
N GLU A 11 2.36 3.43 13.55
CA GLU A 11 2.22 3.93 14.91
C GLU A 11 2.36 2.80 15.94
N VAL A 12 1.70 1.66 15.69
CA VAL A 12 1.80 0.47 16.55
C VAL A 12 3.25 -0.02 16.63
N LEU A 13 3.96 -0.07 15.51
CA LEU A 13 5.36 -0.48 15.48
C LEU A 13 6.26 0.50 16.23
N ARG A 14 6.05 1.80 16.06
CA ARG A 14 6.79 2.81 16.81
C ARG A 14 6.67 2.58 18.30
N GLU A 15 5.44 2.42 18.81
CA GLU A 15 5.18 2.16 20.22
C GLU A 15 5.80 0.83 20.67
N LEU A 16 5.75 -0.20 19.85
CA LEU A 16 6.38 -1.49 20.14
C LEU A 16 7.90 -1.35 20.32
N PHE A 17 8.58 -0.65 19.38
CA PHE A 17 10.03 -0.43 19.50
C PHE A 17 10.40 0.37 20.75
N ILE A 18 9.62 1.37 21.12
CA ILE A 18 9.83 2.15 22.35
C ILE A 18 9.68 1.25 23.57
N ARG A 19 8.65 0.39 23.64
CA ARG A 19 8.46 -0.57 24.73
C ARG A 19 9.59 -1.59 24.82
N LEU A 20 10.21 -1.94 23.69
CA LEU A 20 11.38 -2.80 23.63
C LEU A 20 12.70 -2.07 23.96
N GLY A 21 12.63 -0.81 24.38
CA GLY A 21 13.79 -0.03 24.84
C GLY A 21 14.54 0.70 23.74
N VAL A 22 13.97 0.82 22.53
CA VAL A 22 14.55 1.65 21.48
C VAL A 22 14.16 3.10 21.75
N SER A 23 15.15 3.99 21.82
CA SER A 23 14.88 5.42 22.06
C SER A 23 14.09 6.05 20.92
N ALA A 24 13.10 6.90 21.24
CA ALA A 24 12.21 7.49 20.26
C ALA A 24 12.94 8.41 19.27
N ASP A 25 14.05 9.02 19.67
CA ASP A 25 14.87 9.94 18.84
C ASP A 25 15.62 9.24 17.70
N VAL A 26 15.79 7.92 17.77
CA VAL A 26 16.41 7.11 16.72
C VAL A 26 15.40 6.38 15.84
N ILE A 27 14.11 6.65 16.03
CA ILE A 27 13.02 6.09 15.22
C ILE A 27 12.43 7.21 14.36
N LEU A 28 12.50 7.07 13.04
CA LEU A 28 11.83 7.95 12.09
C LEU A 28 10.55 7.29 11.58
N VAL A 29 9.40 7.97 11.70
CA VAL A 29 8.12 7.46 11.19
C VAL A 29 7.58 8.40 10.12
N VAL A 30 7.42 7.89 8.91
CA VAL A 30 6.90 8.65 7.77
C VAL A 30 5.56 8.08 7.33
N ASN A 31 4.50 8.77 7.70
CA ASN A 31 3.14 8.42 7.30
C ASN A 31 2.36 9.67 6.84
N LYS A 32 1.07 9.55 6.61
CA LYS A 32 0.23 10.65 6.13
C LYS A 32 0.25 11.86 7.06
N ASP A 33 0.33 11.65 8.37
CA ASP A 33 0.24 12.72 9.37
C ASP A 33 1.61 13.35 9.64
N THR A 34 2.68 12.55 9.64
CA THR A 34 4.03 13.01 9.98
C THR A 34 4.82 13.55 8.80
N LYS A 35 4.45 13.25 7.56
CA LYS A 35 5.24 13.60 6.36
C LYS A 35 5.57 15.09 6.18
N ALA A 36 4.83 15.97 6.82
CA ALA A 36 5.05 17.42 6.80
C ALA A 36 5.91 17.93 7.96
N GLU A 37 6.22 17.06 8.95
CA GLU A 37 7.13 17.41 10.04
C GLU A 37 8.54 17.64 9.50
N PRO A 38 9.35 18.51 10.15
CA PRO A 38 10.63 18.94 9.60
C PRO A 38 11.61 17.81 9.25
N ASN A 39 11.72 16.80 10.12
CA ASN A 39 12.63 15.67 9.91
C ASN A 39 12.16 14.75 8.76
N GLU A 40 10.87 14.43 8.75
CA GLU A 40 10.24 13.57 7.75
C GLU A 40 10.24 14.25 6.38
N ALA A 41 9.97 15.55 6.33
CA ALA A 41 10.06 16.32 5.08
C ALA A 41 11.49 16.37 4.52
N LEU A 42 12.50 16.54 5.38
CA LEU A 42 13.91 16.46 4.98
C LEU A 42 14.28 15.07 4.45
N PHE A 43 13.86 14.01 5.14
CA PHE A 43 14.06 12.64 4.69
C PHE A 43 13.41 12.38 3.33
N LEU A 44 12.17 12.85 3.13
CA LEU A 44 11.46 12.68 1.86
C LEU A 44 12.09 13.46 0.70
N THR A 45 12.73 14.60 0.99
CA THR A 45 13.37 15.44 -0.01
C THR A 45 14.73 14.89 -0.44
N ASN A 46 15.55 14.43 0.52
CA ASN A 46 16.88 13.87 0.25
C ASN A 46 17.20 12.75 1.26
N PRO A 47 16.71 11.54 1.02
CA PRO A 47 16.84 10.43 1.96
C PRO A 47 18.29 10.07 2.27
N ASP A 48 19.16 10.03 1.27
CA ASP A 48 20.56 9.63 1.46
C ASP A 48 21.33 10.61 2.33
N ALA A 49 21.17 11.91 2.09
CA ALA A 49 21.79 12.94 2.93
C ALA A 49 21.24 12.92 4.36
N TYR A 50 19.94 12.71 4.50
CA TYR A 50 19.29 12.59 5.81
C TYR A 50 19.88 11.39 6.60
N LEU A 51 19.90 10.21 5.98
CA LEU A 51 20.40 8.98 6.59
C LEU A 51 21.90 9.08 6.94
N ALA A 52 22.72 9.66 6.07
CA ALA A 52 24.13 9.88 6.34
C ALA A 52 24.37 10.79 7.55
N LYS A 53 23.53 11.82 7.72
CA LYS A 53 23.65 12.82 8.78
C LYS A 53 23.07 12.35 10.12
N TYR A 54 21.81 11.90 10.11
CA TYR A 54 21.05 11.63 11.34
C TYR A 54 21.10 10.18 11.81
N LYS A 55 21.39 9.24 10.91
CA LYS A 55 21.59 7.81 11.20
C LYS A 55 20.49 7.19 12.07
N PRO A 56 19.20 7.35 11.72
CA PRO A 56 18.13 6.71 12.49
C PRO A 56 18.36 5.18 12.48
N ARG A 57 18.15 4.53 13.64
CA ARG A 57 18.26 3.07 13.74
C ARG A 57 17.08 2.34 13.11
N VAL A 58 15.93 2.96 13.17
CA VAL A 58 14.67 2.42 12.61
C VAL A 58 14.00 3.49 11.78
N VAL A 59 13.64 3.14 10.56
CA VAL A 59 12.79 3.97 9.70
C VAL A 59 11.54 3.16 9.38
N ILE A 60 10.37 3.69 9.71
CA ILE A 60 9.07 3.06 9.48
C ILE A 60 8.27 3.94 8.51
N THR A 61 7.80 3.37 7.43
CA THR A 61 7.08 4.13 6.39
C THR A 61 5.73 3.51 6.05
N SER A 62 4.76 4.35 5.69
CA SER A 62 3.52 3.94 5.05
C SER A 62 3.54 4.27 3.55
N PRO A 63 2.54 3.85 2.75
CA PRO A 63 2.49 4.10 1.30
C PRO A 63 2.39 5.58 0.89
N THR A 64 2.37 6.49 1.86
CA THR A 64 2.28 7.95 1.63
C THR A 64 3.46 8.52 0.85
N ILE A 65 4.55 7.76 0.72
CA ILE A 65 5.75 8.16 -0.01
C ILE A 65 5.44 8.20 -1.51
N SER A 66 5.68 9.36 -2.13
CA SER A 66 5.40 9.61 -3.55
C SER A 66 6.23 8.73 -4.51
N SER A 67 5.77 8.63 -5.75
CA SER A 67 6.57 8.08 -6.85
C SER A 67 7.86 8.91 -7.02
N GLY A 68 8.97 8.24 -7.31
CA GLY A 68 10.29 8.88 -7.47
C GLY A 68 11.16 8.90 -6.21
N PHE A 69 10.64 8.48 -5.06
CA PHE A 69 11.46 8.31 -3.87
C PHE A 69 12.31 7.03 -3.95
N SER A 70 13.61 7.15 -3.73
CA SER A 70 14.53 6.01 -3.60
C SER A 70 15.64 6.33 -2.60
N ILE A 71 16.13 5.31 -1.93
CA ILE A 71 17.29 5.35 -1.05
C ILE A 71 18.39 4.56 -1.74
N GLU A 72 19.52 5.20 -1.97
CA GLU A 72 20.68 4.61 -2.68
C GLU A 72 21.90 4.45 -1.76
N LEU A 73 21.88 5.04 -0.56
CA LEU A 73 22.97 4.99 0.40
C LEU A 73 23.26 3.55 0.82
N GLN A 74 24.44 3.05 0.45
CA GLN A 74 24.90 1.71 0.81
C GLN A 74 25.06 1.57 2.33
N GLY A 75 24.58 0.44 2.86
CA GLY A 75 24.71 0.14 4.30
C GLY A 75 23.85 1.00 5.21
N ALA A 76 22.88 1.75 4.68
CA ALA A 76 21.95 2.52 5.50
C ALA A 76 21.05 1.62 6.35
N PHE A 77 20.71 0.44 5.84
CA PHE A 77 19.90 -0.57 6.55
C PHE A 77 20.45 -1.97 6.29
N ASP A 78 20.40 -2.81 7.32
CA ASP A 78 20.78 -4.22 7.25
C ASP A 78 19.73 -5.04 6.49
N ALA A 79 18.44 -4.67 6.64
CA ALA A 79 17.34 -5.38 6.00
C ALA A 79 16.16 -4.45 5.73
N VAL A 80 15.29 -4.90 4.81
CA VAL A 80 13.97 -4.32 4.54
C VAL A 80 12.91 -5.30 5.01
N TYR A 81 11.96 -4.80 5.80
CA TYR A 81 10.80 -5.53 6.26
C TYR A 81 9.54 -4.94 5.66
N LEU A 82 8.71 -5.76 5.06
CA LEU A 82 7.40 -5.40 4.52
C LEU A 82 6.34 -6.05 5.41
N LEU A 83 5.46 -5.25 6.00
CA LEU A 83 4.32 -5.74 6.78
C LEU A 83 3.04 -5.38 6.01
N MET A 84 2.40 -6.40 5.45
CA MET A 84 1.36 -6.25 4.44
C MET A 84 0.05 -6.86 4.91
N THR A 85 -1.02 -6.06 4.89
CA THR A 85 -2.39 -6.47 5.27
C THR A 85 -3.32 -6.60 4.08
N GLY A 86 -2.82 -6.34 2.85
CA GLY A 86 -3.59 -6.44 1.62
C GLY A 86 -4.24 -5.13 1.17
N VAL A 87 -3.83 -3.99 1.72
CA VAL A 87 -4.25 -2.66 1.23
C VAL A 87 -3.59 -2.36 -0.11
N LEU A 88 -2.29 -2.65 -0.24
CA LEU A 88 -1.55 -2.51 -1.49
C LEU A 88 -1.78 -3.71 -2.41
N THR A 89 -1.73 -3.45 -3.71
CA THR A 89 -1.67 -4.52 -4.73
C THR A 89 -0.27 -5.16 -4.76
N PRO A 90 -0.11 -6.39 -5.26
CA PRO A 90 1.19 -7.05 -5.40
C PRO A 90 2.26 -6.20 -6.10
N THR A 91 1.87 -5.49 -7.16
CA THR A 91 2.77 -4.58 -7.89
C THR A 91 3.20 -3.36 -7.09
N GLU A 92 2.31 -2.80 -6.28
CA GLU A 92 2.64 -1.69 -5.37
C GLU A 92 3.58 -2.16 -4.26
N ILE A 93 3.39 -3.38 -3.72
CA ILE A 93 4.29 -3.98 -2.73
C ILE A 93 5.70 -4.13 -3.32
N MET A 94 5.81 -4.63 -4.54
CA MET A 94 7.10 -4.72 -5.23
C MET A 94 7.77 -3.35 -5.44
N GLN A 95 7.01 -2.34 -5.86
CA GLN A 95 7.53 -0.98 -6.01
C GLN A 95 8.00 -0.41 -4.67
N THR A 96 7.27 -0.73 -3.60
CA THR A 96 7.62 -0.30 -2.25
C THR A 96 8.91 -0.97 -1.79
N SER A 97 9.09 -2.26 -1.99
CA SER A 97 10.31 -2.99 -1.64
C SER A 97 11.56 -2.45 -2.37
N ALA A 98 11.40 -2.02 -3.60
CA ALA A 98 12.49 -1.50 -4.43
C ALA A 98 12.94 -0.06 -4.06
N ARG A 99 12.33 0.57 -3.05
CA ARG A 99 12.70 1.93 -2.62
C ARG A 99 14.08 2.01 -1.95
N TYR A 100 14.51 0.97 -1.29
CA TYR A 100 15.89 0.82 -0.84
C TYR A 100 16.64 -0.07 -1.83
N ARG A 101 17.31 0.53 -2.79
CA ARG A 101 17.99 -0.17 -3.89
C ARG A 101 19.11 -1.10 -3.44
N PRO A 102 19.90 -0.77 -2.40
CA PRO A 102 20.96 -1.65 -1.93
C PRO A 102 20.50 -2.89 -1.18
N ALA A 103 19.21 -3.08 -0.97
CA ALA A 103 18.68 -4.23 -0.23
C ALA A 103 19.08 -5.56 -0.88
N LYS A 104 19.76 -6.40 -0.10
CA LYS A 104 20.11 -7.78 -0.51
C LYS A 104 19.07 -8.79 -0.10
N CYS A 105 18.31 -8.48 0.94
CA CYS A 105 17.28 -9.32 1.51
C CYS A 105 16.05 -8.48 1.87
N VAL A 106 14.88 -9.02 1.58
CA VAL A 106 13.59 -8.42 1.93
C VAL A 106 12.79 -9.46 2.69
N PHE A 107 12.38 -9.12 3.91
CA PHE A 107 11.49 -9.95 4.72
C PHE A 107 10.05 -9.48 4.53
N ILE A 108 9.13 -10.40 4.26
CA ILE A 108 7.73 -10.06 4.04
C ILE A 108 6.86 -10.79 5.05
N GLY A 109 6.12 -10.04 5.85
CA GLY A 109 5.07 -10.54 6.73
C GLY A 109 3.69 -10.24 6.14
N PHE A 110 2.85 -11.26 6.00
CA PHE A 110 1.47 -11.13 5.56
C PHE A 110 0.52 -11.32 6.74
N ASN A 111 -0.41 -10.38 6.92
CA ASN A 111 -1.51 -10.58 7.84
C ASN A 111 -2.64 -11.33 7.11
N SER A 112 -2.78 -12.63 7.42
CA SER A 112 -3.76 -13.51 6.77
C SER A 112 -5.22 -13.26 7.18
N ASN A 113 -5.46 -12.45 8.22
CA ASN A 113 -6.81 -12.24 8.75
C ASN A 113 -7.64 -11.22 7.96
N ASN A 114 -7.19 -10.76 6.81
CA ASN A 114 -7.89 -9.74 6.03
C ASN A 114 -8.92 -10.35 5.06
N SER A 115 -9.92 -11.05 5.62
CA SER A 115 -11.09 -11.57 4.88
C SER A 115 -11.96 -10.48 4.22
N LYS A 116 -11.67 -9.19 4.46
CA LYS A 116 -12.43 -8.08 3.86
C LYS A 116 -12.30 -7.99 2.34
N HIS A 117 -11.23 -8.53 1.77
CA HIS A 117 -10.97 -8.50 0.33
C HIS A 117 -11.43 -9.77 -0.41
N ASP A 118 -11.91 -10.80 0.29
CA ASP A 118 -12.40 -12.04 -0.34
C ASP A 118 -13.74 -11.89 -1.06
N ARG A 119 -14.44 -10.77 -0.87
CA ARG A 119 -15.67 -10.47 -1.59
C ARG A 119 -15.38 -9.55 -2.77
N ALA A 120 -15.09 -10.14 -3.91
CA ALA A 120 -15.10 -9.41 -5.18
C ALA A 120 -16.51 -8.84 -5.41
N THR A 121 -16.68 -7.56 -5.14
CA THR A 121 -17.84 -6.83 -5.65
C THR A 121 -17.80 -6.92 -7.17
N THR A 122 -18.86 -7.40 -7.78
CA THR A 122 -18.91 -7.47 -9.25
C THR A 122 -18.73 -6.07 -9.83
N GLU A 123 -18.16 -5.99 -11.04
CA GLU A 123 -18.00 -4.72 -11.75
C GLU A 123 -19.30 -3.92 -11.80
N ALA A 124 -20.43 -4.61 -12.04
CA ALA A 124 -21.75 -4.02 -12.05
C ALA A 124 -22.15 -3.38 -10.71
N GLN A 125 -21.84 -4.02 -9.59
CA GLN A 125 -22.14 -3.48 -8.25
C GLN A 125 -21.33 -2.23 -7.94
N LYS A 126 -20.08 -2.18 -8.40
CA LYS A 126 -19.22 -0.99 -8.25
C LYS A 126 -19.72 0.16 -9.09
N ILE A 127 -20.08 -0.11 -10.35
CA ILE A 127 -20.69 0.88 -11.24
C ILE A 127 -21.93 1.45 -10.61
N LEU A 128 -22.85 0.60 -10.17
CA LEU A 128 -24.11 1.00 -9.56
C LEU A 128 -23.90 1.82 -8.29
N GLY A 129 -23.00 1.40 -7.41
CA GLY A 129 -22.66 2.14 -6.17
C GLY A 129 -22.13 3.54 -6.45
N ASP A 130 -21.19 3.70 -7.38
CA ASP A 130 -20.62 5.01 -7.74
C ASP A 130 -21.63 5.93 -8.44
N MET A 131 -22.57 5.37 -9.20
CA MET A 131 -23.63 6.13 -9.87
C MET A 131 -24.68 6.62 -8.88
N LEU A 132 -25.05 5.79 -7.90
CA LEU A 132 -25.96 6.18 -6.79
C LEU A 132 -25.36 7.35 -5.98
N ILE A 133 -24.07 7.27 -5.65
CA ILE A 133 -23.36 8.30 -4.87
C ILE A 133 -23.28 9.62 -5.64
N LYS A 134 -23.26 9.60 -6.97
CA LYS A 134 -23.05 10.78 -7.81
C LYS A 134 -24.33 11.34 -8.44
N ASP A 135 -25.51 10.91 -7.98
CA ASP A 135 -26.82 11.29 -8.54
C ASP A 135 -26.92 11.10 -10.09
N ARG A 136 -26.18 10.15 -10.63
CA ARG A 136 -26.17 9.85 -12.07
C ARG A 136 -27.18 8.78 -12.48
N ILE A 137 -27.99 8.29 -11.53
CA ILE A 137 -29.05 7.32 -11.80
C ILE A 137 -30.34 8.07 -12.05
N ARG A 138 -30.91 7.87 -13.23
CA ARG A 138 -32.30 8.23 -13.50
C ARG A 138 -33.17 7.02 -13.19
N LEU A 139 -34.15 7.24 -12.34
CA LEU A 139 -35.24 6.29 -12.15
C LEU A 139 -36.33 6.65 -13.13
N SER A 140 -36.67 5.74 -14.02
CA SER A 140 -37.85 5.81 -14.88
C SER A 140 -38.81 4.69 -14.56
N LEU A 141 -40.10 4.88 -14.87
CA LEU A 141 -41.06 3.80 -14.80
C LEU A 141 -41.15 3.17 -16.20
N ASN A 142 -41.18 1.84 -16.25
CA ASN A 142 -41.47 1.12 -17.49
C ASN A 142 -42.98 1.10 -17.75
N GLU A 143 -43.43 0.49 -18.84
CA GLU A 143 -44.81 0.38 -19.24
C GLU A 143 -45.68 -0.41 -18.22
N ASN A 144 -45.06 -1.11 -17.26
CA ASN A 144 -45.71 -1.88 -16.20
C ASN A 144 -45.66 -1.21 -14.83
N ASP A 145 -45.31 0.09 -14.78
CA ASP A 145 -45.08 0.85 -13.53
C ASP A 145 -43.95 0.33 -12.62
N ASP A 146 -43.04 -0.51 -13.15
CA ASP A 146 -41.84 -0.92 -12.41
C ASP A 146 -40.72 0.13 -12.54
N PHE A 147 -39.97 0.33 -11.46
CA PHE A 147 -38.82 1.20 -11.50
C PHE A 147 -37.69 0.58 -12.35
N VAL A 148 -37.30 1.27 -13.40
CA VAL A 148 -36.15 0.93 -14.22
C VAL A 148 -35.04 1.91 -13.91
N ILE A 149 -33.87 1.37 -13.67
CA ILE A 149 -32.63 2.16 -13.49
C ILE A 149 -32.02 2.38 -14.86
N ASP A 150 -32.12 3.62 -15.34
CA ASP A 150 -31.46 4.04 -16.56
C ASP A 150 -30.07 4.60 -16.22
N ALA A 151 -29.06 3.79 -16.46
CA ALA A 151 -27.66 4.11 -16.19
C ALA A 151 -26.84 3.92 -17.46
N ASP A 152 -26.48 5.02 -18.12
CA ASP A 152 -25.55 5.01 -19.24
C ASP A 152 -24.17 5.55 -18.81
N PRO A 153 -23.26 4.68 -18.36
CA PRO A 153 -21.92 5.09 -17.97
C PRO A 153 -21.12 5.52 -19.19
N SER A 154 -20.44 6.67 -19.09
CA SER A 154 -19.52 7.12 -20.13
C SER A 154 -18.38 6.10 -20.32
N GLU A 155 -17.74 6.13 -21.51
CA GLU A 155 -16.57 5.26 -21.80
C GLU A 155 -15.43 5.49 -20.78
N LEU A 156 -15.28 6.70 -20.27
CA LEU A 156 -14.31 7.00 -19.22
C LEU A 156 -14.68 6.32 -17.90
N ASP A 157 -15.96 6.32 -17.53
CA ASP A 157 -16.44 5.64 -16.33
C ASP A 157 -16.25 4.12 -16.46
N LYS A 158 -16.58 3.51 -17.60
CA LYS A 158 -16.33 2.09 -17.88
C LYS A 158 -14.86 1.73 -17.68
N LYS A 159 -13.92 2.51 -18.25
CA LYS A 159 -12.48 2.29 -18.06
C LYS A 159 -12.05 2.44 -16.60
N ARG A 160 -12.55 3.47 -15.91
CA ARG A 160 -12.26 3.69 -14.48
C ARG A 160 -12.68 2.49 -13.62
N TYR A 161 -13.87 1.93 -13.88
CA TYR A 161 -14.36 0.76 -13.16
C TYR A 161 -13.57 -0.50 -13.48
N GLN A 162 -13.18 -0.67 -14.73
CA GLN A 162 -12.31 -1.79 -15.13
C GLN A 162 -10.99 -1.76 -14.36
N VAL A 163 -10.36 -0.59 -14.23
CA VAL A 163 -9.13 -0.41 -13.45
C VAL A 163 -9.37 -0.77 -11.99
N LYS A 164 -10.43 -0.23 -11.35
CA LYS A 164 -10.77 -0.54 -9.96
C LYS A 164 -11.04 -2.04 -9.76
N THR A 165 -11.82 -2.66 -10.64
CA THR A 165 -12.13 -4.09 -10.57
C THR A 165 -10.85 -4.93 -10.68
N ASN A 166 -9.93 -4.57 -11.56
CA ASN A 166 -8.65 -5.27 -11.70
C ASN A 166 -7.77 -5.11 -10.46
N GLN A 167 -7.76 -3.93 -9.83
CA GLN A 167 -7.07 -3.71 -8.55
C GLN A 167 -7.64 -4.59 -7.44
N GLU A 168 -8.96 -4.67 -7.31
CA GLU A 168 -9.60 -5.54 -6.31
C GLU A 168 -9.31 -7.03 -6.57
N LYS A 169 -9.42 -7.47 -7.83
CA LYS A 169 -9.04 -8.84 -8.22
C LYS A 169 -7.57 -9.14 -7.92
N SER A 170 -6.68 -8.16 -8.05
CA SER A 170 -5.27 -8.33 -7.74
C SER A 170 -5.00 -8.49 -6.24
N ARG A 171 -5.86 -7.91 -5.39
CA ARG A 171 -5.79 -8.05 -3.92
C ARG A 171 -6.35 -9.37 -3.40
N GLN A 172 -7.15 -10.09 -4.21
CA GLN A 172 -7.55 -11.45 -3.85
C GLN A 172 -6.32 -12.35 -3.87
N ASP A 173 -6.14 -13.13 -2.81
CA ASP A 173 -4.96 -13.99 -2.64
C ASP A 173 -3.64 -13.18 -2.79
N PHE A 174 -3.64 -11.97 -2.20
CA PHE A 174 -2.56 -11.00 -2.39
C PHE A 174 -1.19 -11.53 -1.96
N ALA A 175 -1.14 -12.39 -0.93
CA ALA A 175 0.10 -12.97 -0.45
C ALA A 175 0.77 -13.83 -1.54
N ASN A 176 0.06 -14.83 -2.06
CA ASN A 176 0.59 -15.70 -3.13
C ASN A 176 0.93 -14.91 -4.39
N LYS A 177 0.06 -13.99 -4.82
CA LYS A 177 0.33 -13.14 -5.98
C LYS A 177 1.56 -12.25 -5.78
N THR A 178 1.76 -11.75 -4.56
CA THR A 178 2.96 -10.97 -4.23
C THR A 178 4.21 -11.83 -4.35
N LEU A 179 4.21 -13.04 -3.78
CA LEU A 179 5.33 -13.97 -3.90
C LEU A 179 5.64 -14.30 -5.37
N LEU A 180 4.61 -14.62 -6.17
CA LEU A 180 4.77 -14.85 -7.61
C LEU A 180 5.38 -13.64 -8.34
N CYS A 181 5.02 -12.41 -7.94
CA CYS A 181 5.64 -11.21 -8.51
C CYS A 181 7.13 -11.11 -8.17
N PHE A 182 7.54 -11.46 -6.93
CA PHE A 182 8.95 -11.49 -6.54
C PHE A 182 9.73 -12.57 -7.29
N GLU A 183 9.19 -13.78 -7.40
CA GLU A 183 9.80 -14.87 -8.18
C GLU A 183 10.00 -14.47 -9.65
N ALA A 184 8.97 -13.88 -10.28
CA ALA A 184 9.04 -13.39 -11.66
C ALA A 184 10.11 -12.31 -11.87
N LYS A 185 10.56 -11.65 -10.79
CA LYS A 185 11.67 -10.68 -10.80
C LYS A 185 13.02 -11.29 -10.43
N GLY A 186 13.07 -12.61 -10.25
CA GLY A 186 14.31 -13.33 -9.97
C GLY A 186 14.69 -13.42 -8.48
N TYR A 187 13.76 -13.11 -7.56
CA TYR A 187 13.99 -13.34 -6.13
C TYR A 187 13.83 -14.83 -5.80
N THR A 188 14.71 -15.33 -4.96
CA THR A 188 14.54 -16.64 -4.32
C THR A 188 13.71 -16.44 -3.06
N ILE A 189 12.65 -17.26 -2.91
CA ILE A 189 11.72 -17.16 -1.78
C ILE A 189 12.00 -18.30 -0.80
N GLU A 190 12.20 -17.94 0.46
CA GLU A 190 12.35 -18.88 1.58
C GLU A 190 11.28 -18.59 2.63
N ALA A 191 10.61 -19.63 3.12
CA ALA A 191 9.65 -19.51 4.20
C ALA A 191 10.35 -19.63 5.54
N PHE A 192 10.04 -18.73 6.47
CA PHE A 192 10.46 -18.80 7.86
C PHE A 192 9.26 -19.21 8.73
N SER A 193 9.44 -20.17 9.60
CA SER A 193 8.46 -20.62 10.59
C SER A 193 8.78 -20.03 11.98
#